data_0f684db79fd96ba074d2279f705b95f1
#
_entry.id   0f684db79fd96ba074d2279f705b95f1
#
_cell.length_a   1.000
_cell.length_b   1.000
_cell.length_c   1.000
_cell.angle_alpha   90.00
_cell.angle_beta   90.00
_cell.angle_gamma   90.00
#
_symmetry.space_group_name_H-M   'P 1'
#
loop_
_entity.id
_entity.type
_entity.pdbx_description
1 polymer ?
#
loop_
_entity_poly.entity_id
_entity_poly.type
_entity_poly.pdbx_seq_one_letter_code
_entity_poly.pdbx_strand_id
1 'polypeptide(L)'
;GYRLKDFVEGSVDMLKSISDAEILEYPNVQSQRTIDVAIRVAGKGSVIVKVARDAADVGKSERDELKRISAAVGVNAFIVAETKYGQGLIEGVIYDVEGVKVVNINTIINAIQNEDYPVIFEDKDGFKIKIDGELLRKLRLKKGYSLGQAAERLKVSRKTVYDYERGAVKPTIDVAERIIKEFGEEVAKPIDIFNSQDDVLTTRVSNLEGSPADSSLEGMIVERLRASGWKFTHAKRAPLDIAASKNNVKVLLTIPHPNEARKLVTNRAENMVRLAKA
;
A
#
# COMPACT_ATOMS: atom_id res chain seq x y z
N GLY A 1 1.24 -6.60 30.82
CA GLY A 1 1.40 -6.82 29.40
C GLY A 1 0.86 -5.65 28.57
N TYR A 2 1.61 -5.20 27.64
CA TYR A 2 1.22 -4.16 26.68
C TYR A 2 0.01 -4.66 25.89
N ARG A 3 -1.11 -3.95 25.96
CA ARG A 3 -2.34 -4.35 25.28
C ARG A 3 -2.29 -3.94 23.81
N LEU A 4 -2.93 -4.71 22.93
CA LEU A 4 -3.03 -4.38 21.50
C LEU A 4 -3.59 -2.96 21.29
N LYS A 5 -4.57 -2.55 22.09
CA LYS A 5 -5.14 -1.20 22.08
C LYS A 5 -4.08 -0.12 22.30
N ASP A 6 -3.20 -0.31 23.30
CA ASP A 6 -2.13 0.65 23.62
C ASP A 6 -1.11 0.73 22.49
N PHE A 7 -0.82 -0.39 21.83
CA PHE A 7 0.06 -0.43 20.66
C PHE A 7 -0.53 0.32 19.47
N VAL A 8 -1.81 0.13 19.16
CA VAL A 8 -2.50 0.83 18.08
C VAL A 8 -2.55 2.33 18.36
N GLU A 9 -2.95 2.75 19.55
CA GLU A 9 -3.00 4.15 19.95
C GLU A 9 -1.63 4.80 19.89
N GLY A 10 -0.58 4.14 20.39
CA GLY A 10 0.79 4.64 20.33
C GLY A 10 1.30 4.80 18.90
N SER A 11 0.99 3.86 18.01
CA SER A 11 1.35 3.93 16.59
C SER A 11 0.62 5.07 15.90
N VAL A 12 -0.65 5.27 16.16
CA VAL A 12 -1.44 6.39 15.63
C VAL A 12 -0.89 7.72 16.13
N ASP A 13 -0.54 7.85 17.41
CA ASP A 13 0.06 9.06 17.98
C ASP A 13 1.40 9.39 17.33
N MET A 14 2.25 8.40 17.05
CA MET A 14 3.50 8.60 16.30
C MET A 14 3.24 9.13 14.89
N LEU A 15 2.24 8.60 14.18
CA LEU A 15 1.86 9.07 12.85
C LEU A 15 1.32 10.50 12.90
N LYS A 16 0.53 10.85 13.92
CA LYS A 16 0.01 12.21 14.12
C LYS A 16 1.09 13.25 14.40
N SER A 17 2.25 12.85 14.88
CA SER A 17 3.37 13.76 15.14
C SER A 17 4.05 14.27 13.86
N ILE A 18 3.70 13.74 12.68
CA ILE A 18 4.25 14.16 11.39
C ILE A 18 3.65 15.51 10.99
N SER A 19 4.50 16.55 10.89
CA SER A 19 4.07 17.96 10.73
C SER A 19 3.38 18.27 9.39
N ASP A 20 3.71 17.56 8.32
CA ASP A 20 3.20 17.82 6.95
C ASP A 20 2.08 16.88 6.51
N ALA A 21 1.59 16.02 7.43
CA ALA A 21 0.58 15.03 7.15
C ALA A 21 -0.77 15.40 7.74
N GLU A 22 -1.83 15.27 6.96
CA GLU A 22 -3.20 15.24 7.44
C GLU A 22 -3.59 13.80 7.77
N ILE A 23 -3.97 13.53 9.02
CA ILE A 23 -4.29 12.19 9.50
C ILE A 23 -5.77 12.11 9.85
N LEU A 24 -6.44 11.17 9.22
CA LEU A 24 -7.83 10.82 9.48
C LEU A 24 -7.87 9.58 10.37
N GLU A 25 -8.32 9.79 11.59
CA GLU A 25 -8.51 8.73 12.57
C GLU A 25 -9.98 8.34 12.63
N TYR A 26 -10.25 7.04 12.67
CA TYR A 26 -11.61 6.57 12.76
C TYR A 26 -12.01 6.37 14.22
N PRO A 27 -13.22 6.84 14.63
CA PRO A 27 -13.65 6.73 16.00
C PRO A 27 -13.76 5.25 16.44
N ASN A 28 -13.44 5.02 17.71
CA ASN A 28 -13.39 3.70 18.33
C ASN A 28 -14.80 3.09 18.40
N VAL A 29 -15.17 2.30 17.43
CA VAL A 29 -16.34 1.42 17.51
C VAL A 29 -15.83 0.03 17.85
N GLN A 30 -16.50 -0.69 18.71
CA GLN A 30 -16.08 -1.98 19.30
C GLN A 30 -15.85 -3.15 18.31
N SER A 31 -15.77 -2.89 17.03
CA SER A 31 -15.59 -3.90 15.99
C SER A 31 -14.20 -3.82 15.37
N GLN A 32 -13.69 -4.95 14.94
CA GLN A 32 -12.48 -5.07 14.14
C GLN A 32 -12.58 -4.18 12.91
N ARG A 33 -11.76 -3.12 12.87
CA ARG A 33 -11.72 -2.18 11.75
C ARG A 33 -10.74 -2.66 10.68
N THR A 34 -11.09 -2.50 9.44
CA THR A 34 -10.19 -2.77 8.32
C THR A 34 -9.16 -1.66 8.16
N ILE A 35 -9.53 -0.40 8.41
CA ILE A 35 -8.67 0.77 8.33
C ILE A 35 -8.61 1.43 9.71
N ASP A 36 -7.41 1.71 10.20
CA ASP A 36 -7.19 2.47 11.44
C ASP A 36 -6.94 3.95 11.16
N VAL A 37 -6.15 4.25 10.12
CA VAL A 37 -5.74 5.61 9.77
C VAL A 37 -5.69 5.78 8.27
N ALA A 38 -6.03 6.97 7.79
CA ALA A 38 -5.66 7.42 6.46
C ALA A 38 -4.74 8.64 6.59
N ILE A 39 -3.66 8.64 5.83
CA ILE A 39 -2.64 9.70 5.86
C ILE A 39 -2.63 10.38 4.50
N ARG A 40 -2.75 11.70 4.50
CA ARG A 40 -2.61 12.54 3.33
C ARG A 40 -1.45 13.49 3.49
N VAL A 41 -0.62 13.58 2.47
CA VAL A 41 0.47 14.57 2.41
C VAL A 41 0.26 15.45 1.19
N ALA A 42 0.13 16.75 1.40
CA ALA A 42 -0.10 17.72 0.34
C ALA A 42 1.00 17.63 -0.75
N GLY A 43 0.58 17.55 -2.01
CA GLY A 43 1.48 17.42 -3.15
C GLY A 43 2.09 16.03 -3.38
N LYS A 44 1.86 15.07 -2.50
CA LYS A 44 2.38 13.68 -2.61
C LYS A 44 1.30 12.64 -2.80
N GLY A 45 0.23 12.69 -2.02
CA GLY A 45 -0.87 11.76 -2.08
C GLY A 45 -1.28 11.20 -0.73
N SER A 46 -1.91 10.04 -0.75
CA SER A 46 -2.47 9.41 0.44
C SER A 46 -2.09 7.94 0.53
N VAL A 47 -2.09 7.43 1.76
CA VAL A 47 -1.98 6.00 2.07
C VAL A 47 -3.01 5.62 3.14
N ILE A 48 -3.43 4.37 3.11
CA ILE A 48 -4.33 3.76 4.09
C ILE A 48 -3.51 2.83 4.96
N VAL A 49 -3.73 2.88 6.27
CA VAL A 49 -2.98 2.11 7.25
C VAL A 49 -3.90 1.27 8.12
N LYS A 50 -3.60 -0.01 8.22
CA LYS A 50 -4.06 -0.94 9.25
C LYS A 50 -2.91 -1.21 10.21
N VAL A 51 -3.14 -1.06 11.51
CA VAL A 51 -2.12 -1.32 12.54
C VAL A 51 -2.36 -2.70 13.16
N ALA A 52 -1.30 -3.48 13.27
CA ALA A 52 -1.31 -4.77 13.96
C ALA A 52 0.03 -4.99 14.67
N ARG A 53 0.06 -5.75 15.76
CA ARG A 53 1.33 -6.11 16.40
C ARG A 53 2.13 -7.07 15.53
N ASP A 54 1.49 -8.16 15.09
CA ASP A 54 2.04 -9.06 14.07
C ASP A 54 1.16 -8.97 12.82
N ALA A 55 1.78 -8.80 11.67
CA ALA A 55 1.06 -8.66 10.41
C ALA A 55 0.25 -9.92 10.04
N ALA A 56 0.67 -11.09 10.49
CA ALA A 56 -0.03 -12.35 10.27
C ALA A 56 -1.36 -12.45 11.05
N ASP A 57 -1.55 -11.62 12.09
CA ASP A 57 -2.80 -11.57 12.86
C ASP A 57 -3.94 -10.88 12.10
N VAL A 58 -3.63 -10.13 11.04
CA VAL A 58 -4.64 -9.57 10.14
C VAL A 58 -5.24 -10.69 9.29
N GLY A 59 -6.52 -11.00 9.51
CA GLY A 59 -7.21 -12.12 8.88
C GLY A 59 -7.39 -11.95 7.38
N LYS A 60 -7.66 -13.07 6.69
CA LYS A 60 -7.87 -13.07 5.23
C LYS A 60 -8.96 -12.11 4.78
N SER A 61 -10.09 -12.09 5.48
CA SER A 61 -11.22 -11.21 5.17
C SER A 61 -10.83 -9.72 5.26
N GLU A 62 -10.05 -9.33 6.28
CA GLU A 62 -9.55 -7.97 6.42
C GLU A 62 -8.52 -7.62 5.35
N ARG A 63 -7.61 -8.54 5.03
CA ARG A 63 -6.65 -8.34 3.94
C ARG A 63 -7.34 -8.16 2.60
N ASP A 64 -8.33 -8.98 2.29
CA ASP A 64 -9.10 -8.87 1.05
C ASP A 64 -9.86 -7.54 0.96
N GLU A 65 -10.42 -7.06 2.06
CA GLU A 65 -11.06 -5.75 2.12
C GLU A 65 -10.06 -4.61 1.90
N LEU A 66 -8.89 -4.66 2.54
CA LEU A 66 -7.84 -3.66 2.32
C LEU A 66 -7.43 -3.58 0.84
N LYS A 67 -7.27 -4.72 0.18
CA LYS A 67 -6.94 -4.78 -1.25
C LYS A 67 -8.05 -4.16 -2.11
N ARG A 68 -9.31 -4.46 -1.82
CA ARG A 68 -10.46 -3.94 -2.57
C ARG A 68 -10.61 -2.44 -2.40
N ILE A 69 -10.49 -1.93 -1.18
CA ILE A 69 -10.58 -0.51 -0.88
C ILE A 69 -9.42 0.24 -1.55
N SER A 70 -8.19 -0.26 -1.41
CA SER A 70 -7.01 0.29 -2.07
C SER A 70 -7.22 0.41 -3.59
N ALA A 71 -7.70 -0.64 -4.23
CA ALA A 71 -7.97 -0.66 -5.66
C ALA A 71 -9.10 0.28 -6.07
N ALA A 72 -10.19 0.36 -5.29
CA ALA A 72 -11.33 1.21 -5.60
C ALA A 72 -11.03 2.69 -5.43
N VAL A 73 -10.31 3.07 -4.38
CA VAL A 73 -9.94 4.46 -4.07
C VAL A 73 -8.68 4.88 -4.84
N GLY A 74 -7.85 3.95 -5.25
CA GLY A 74 -6.60 4.21 -5.99
C GLY A 74 -5.49 4.75 -5.10
N VAL A 75 -5.40 4.28 -3.85
CA VAL A 75 -4.33 4.59 -2.90
C VAL A 75 -3.70 3.30 -2.40
N ASN A 76 -2.43 3.34 -2.01
CA ASN A 76 -1.77 2.18 -1.43
C ASN A 76 -2.23 1.95 0.01
N ALA A 77 -2.39 0.68 0.37
CA ALA A 77 -2.70 0.23 1.72
C ALA A 77 -1.52 -0.54 2.31
N PHE A 78 -1.21 -0.23 3.57
CA PHE A 78 -0.15 -0.90 4.32
C PHE A 78 -0.68 -1.43 5.64
N ILE A 79 -0.18 -2.60 6.03
CA ILE A 79 -0.22 -3.02 7.43
C ILE A 79 1.05 -2.47 8.07
N VAL A 80 0.90 -1.68 9.13
CA VAL A 80 2.00 -1.24 9.98
C VAL A 80 2.08 -2.18 11.17
N ALA A 81 3.20 -2.89 11.34
CA ALA A 81 3.36 -3.92 12.36
C ALA A 81 4.77 -3.90 12.96
N GLU A 82 4.95 -4.54 14.12
CA GLU A 82 6.27 -4.79 14.73
C GLU A 82 6.91 -6.06 14.18
N THR A 83 6.10 -7.08 13.95
CA THR A 83 6.56 -8.40 13.52
C THR A 83 5.72 -8.96 12.38
N LYS A 84 6.25 -9.97 11.73
CA LYS A 84 5.60 -10.82 10.75
C LYS A 84 5.94 -12.28 11.10
N TYR A 85 4.94 -13.08 11.43
CA TYR A 85 5.14 -14.46 11.93
C TYR A 85 6.18 -14.52 13.07
N GLY A 86 6.11 -13.59 14.01
CA GLY A 86 7.00 -13.52 15.15
C GLY A 86 8.40 -12.94 14.88
N GLN A 87 8.75 -12.64 13.62
CA GLN A 87 10.02 -12.04 13.25
C GLN A 87 9.90 -10.52 13.18
N GLY A 88 10.86 -9.81 13.77
CA GLY A 88 10.95 -8.35 13.72
C GLY A 88 11.12 -7.83 12.31
N LEU A 89 10.45 -6.72 12.00
CA LEU A 89 10.54 -6.06 10.71
C LEU A 89 11.73 -5.09 10.68
N ILE A 90 12.48 -5.12 9.59
CA ILE A 90 13.62 -4.22 9.36
C ILE A 90 13.11 -2.91 8.76
N GLU A 91 13.61 -1.78 9.28
CA GLU A 91 13.34 -0.47 8.74
C GLU A 91 13.84 -0.35 7.27
N GLY A 92 13.04 0.29 6.43
CA GLY A 92 13.35 0.47 5.02
C GLY A 92 13.01 -0.72 4.12
N VAL A 93 12.34 -1.74 4.65
CA VAL A 93 11.93 -2.93 3.90
C VAL A 93 10.41 -3.02 3.81
N ILE A 94 9.90 -3.26 2.61
CA ILE A 94 8.48 -3.57 2.37
C ILE A 94 8.33 -5.09 2.34
N TYR A 95 7.60 -5.64 3.32
CA TYR A 95 7.26 -7.05 3.38
C TYR A 95 5.93 -7.34 2.70
N ASP A 96 5.62 -8.60 2.52
CA ASP A 96 4.35 -9.06 1.97
C ASP A 96 3.69 -10.10 2.87
N VAL A 97 2.39 -9.96 3.09
CA VAL A 97 1.55 -11.00 3.71
C VAL A 97 0.35 -11.23 2.80
N GLU A 98 0.36 -12.31 2.05
CA GLU A 98 -0.74 -12.70 1.17
C GLU A 98 -1.17 -11.56 0.20
N GLY A 99 -0.19 -10.82 -0.31
CA GLY A 99 -0.41 -9.71 -1.25
C GLY A 99 -0.69 -8.35 -0.62
N VAL A 100 -0.76 -8.23 0.70
CA VAL A 100 -0.83 -6.95 1.40
C VAL A 100 0.56 -6.55 1.85
N LYS A 101 0.93 -5.30 1.60
CA LYS A 101 2.25 -4.77 1.95
C LYS A 101 2.33 -4.41 3.43
N VAL A 102 3.45 -4.74 4.03
CA VAL A 102 3.70 -4.58 5.47
C VAL A 102 5.00 -3.82 5.67
N VAL A 103 4.97 -2.84 6.55
CA VAL A 103 6.14 -2.05 6.96
C VAL A 103 6.13 -1.85 8.46
N ASN A 104 7.31 -1.56 9.05
CA ASN A 104 7.32 -1.04 10.40
C ASN A 104 6.98 0.45 10.43
N ILE A 105 6.66 0.97 11.61
CA ILE A 105 6.22 2.36 11.78
C ILE A 105 7.29 3.36 11.32
N ASN A 106 8.56 3.09 11.58
CA ASN A 106 9.66 3.99 11.22
C ASN A 106 9.83 4.10 9.70
N THR A 107 9.59 3.03 8.96
CA THR A 107 9.65 3.03 7.51
C THR A 107 8.64 4.01 6.91
N ILE A 108 7.40 4.00 7.39
CA ILE A 108 6.37 4.93 6.90
C ILE A 108 6.64 6.36 7.33
N ILE A 109 7.07 6.59 8.58
CA ILE A 109 7.41 7.92 9.08
C ILE A 109 8.56 8.52 8.27
N ASN A 110 9.64 7.77 8.04
CA ASN A 110 10.78 8.24 7.26
C ASN A 110 10.41 8.56 5.81
N ALA A 111 9.55 7.73 5.19
CA ALA A 111 9.05 8.00 3.85
C ALA A 111 8.25 9.31 3.78
N ILE A 112 7.42 9.60 4.78
CA ILE A 112 6.60 10.79 4.80
C ILE A 112 7.42 12.04 5.16
N GLN A 113 8.23 11.98 6.22
CA GLN A 113 8.97 13.14 6.74
C GLN A 113 10.21 13.48 5.92
N ASN A 114 10.95 12.49 5.48
CA ASN A 114 12.28 12.66 4.90
C ASN A 114 12.35 12.27 3.41
N GLU A 115 11.23 11.86 2.82
CA GLU A 115 11.19 11.27 1.47
C GLU A 115 12.17 10.08 1.32
N ASP A 116 12.50 9.44 2.43
CA ASP A 116 13.35 8.26 2.47
C ASP A 116 12.50 7.02 2.15
N TYR A 117 12.32 6.77 0.86
CA TYR A 117 11.50 5.66 0.37
C TYR A 117 12.28 4.35 0.37
N PRO A 118 11.63 3.22 0.70
CA PRO A 118 12.23 1.91 0.63
C PRO A 118 12.71 1.55 -0.79
N VAL A 119 13.78 0.78 -0.87
CA VAL A 119 14.25 0.16 -2.13
C VAL A 119 14.16 -1.35 -2.09
N ILE A 120 14.10 -1.95 -0.88
CA ILE A 120 14.03 -3.38 -0.65
C ILE A 120 12.59 -3.80 -0.42
N PHE A 121 12.17 -4.88 -1.05
CA PHE A 121 10.85 -5.47 -0.86
C PHE A 121 10.91 -6.99 -0.86
N GLU A 122 9.93 -7.61 -0.23
CA GLU A 122 9.72 -9.05 -0.26
C GLU A 122 8.67 -9.41 -1.30
N ASP A 123 8.93 -10.42 -2.09
CA ASP A 123 7.93 -11.11 -2.89
C ASP A 123 7.89 -12.61 -2.54
N LYS A 124 7.16 -13.40 -3.33
CA LYS A 124 7.06 -14.86 -3.10
C LYS A 124 8.40 -15.61 -3.18
N ASP A 125 9.39 -15.05 -3.84
CA ASP A 125 10.69 -15.65 -4.07
C ASP A 125 11.78 -15.10 -3.13
N GLY A 126 11.42 -14.21 -2.20
CA GLY A 126 12.31 -13.63 -1.21
C GLY A 126 12.52 -12.12 -1.36
N PHE A 127 13.62 -11.62 -0.81
CA PHE A 127 13.94 -10.19 -0.83
C PHE A 127 14.59 -9.78 -2.14
N LYS A 128 14.14 -8.65 -2.67
CA LYS A 128 14.61 -8.04 -3.91
C LYS A 128 14.82 -6.55 -3.76
N ILE A 129 15.54 -5.96 -4.69
CA ILE A 129 15.72 -4.52 -4.80
C ILE A 129 15.06 -4.03 -6.09
N LYS A 130 14.29 -2.94 -5.98
CA LYS A 130 13.77 -2.26 -7.15
C LYS A 130 14.91 -1.50 -7.83
N ILE A 131 15.07 -1.70 -9.14
CA ILE A 131 16.06 -1.01 -9.95
C ILE A 131 15.40 -0.24 -11.10
N ASP A 132 16.07 0.82 -11.53
CA ASP A 132 15.77 1.52 -12.77
C ASP A 132 16.40 0.80 -13.96
N GLY A 133 15.61 -0.01 -14.65
CA GLY A 133 16.09 -0.81 -15.77
C GLY A 133 16.56 0.03 -16.97
N GLU A 134 15.93 1.17 -17.24
CA GLU A 134 16.37 2.08 -18.31
C GLU A 134 17.72 2.71 -17.99
N LEU A 135 17.92 3.13 -16.74
CA LEU A 135 19.20 3.67 -16.29
C LEU A 135 20.28 2.58 -16.34
N LEU A 136 19.98 1.36 -15.89
CA LEU A 136 20.89 0.22 -15.99
C LEU A 136 21.37 0.02 -17.43
N ARG A 137 20.44 0.02 -18.40
CA ARG A 137 20.76 -0.09 -19.82
C ARG A 137 21.67 1.05 -20.28
N LYS A 138 21.36 2.29 -19.94
CA LYS A 138 22.16 3.47 -20.32
C LYS A 138 23.58 3.35 -19.76
N LEU A 139 23.73 2.98 -18.50
CA LEU A 139 25.05 2.83 -17.86
C LEU A 139 25.86 1.67 -18.45
N ARG A 140 25.20 0.55 -18.75
CA ARG A 140 25.83 -0.58 -19.44
C ARG A 140 26.39 -0.16 -20.80
N LEU A 141 25.58 0.52 -21.61
CA LEU A 141 26.00 1.00 -22.92
C LEU A 141 27.11 2.06 -22.83
N LYS A 142 27.05 2.95 -21.84
CA LYS A 142 28.08 3.95 -21.59
C LYS A 142 29.44 3.30 -21.25
N LYS A 143 29.42 2.16 -20.56
CA LYS A 143 30.63 1.36 -20.28
C LYS A 143 31.06 0.50 -21.49
N GLY A 144 30.32 0.49 -22.57
CA GLY A 144 30.61 -0.31 -23.76
C GLY A 144 30.35 -1.80 -23.59
N TYR A 145 29.58 -2.20 -22.57
CA TYR A 145 29.32 -3.62 -22.32
C TYR A 145 28.17 -4.15 -23.19
N SER A 146 28.43 -5.28 -23.82
CA SER A 146 27.39 -6.14 -24.35
C SER A 146 26.53 -6.74 -23.22
N LEU A 147 25.35 -7.27 -23.55
CA LEU A 147 24.55 -8.02 -22.58
C LEU A 147 25.33 -9.20 -21.97
N GLY A 148 26.17 -9.88 -22.80
CA GLY A 148 27.01 -10.99 -22.32
C GLY A 148 28.08 -10.56 -21.33
N GLN A 149 28.77 -9.45 -21.60
CA GLN A 149 29.78 -8.90 -20.69
C GLN A 149 29.18 -8.45 -19.34
N ALA A 150 28.02 -7.79 -19.39
CA ALA A 150 27.28 -7.43 -18.19
C ALA A 150 26.83 -8.69 -17.42
N ALA A 151 26.32 -9.70 -18.12
CA ALA A 151 25.88 -10.96 -17.52
C ALA A 151 27.01 -11.68 -16.78
N GLU A 152 28.22 -11.72 -17.34
CA GLU A 152 29.38 -12.28 -16.67
C GLU A 152 29.71 -11.54 -15.37
N ARG A 153 29.73 -10.20 -15.41
CA ARG A 153 30.03 -9.37 -14.23
C ARG A 153 28.99 -9.51 -13.13
N LEU A 154 27.73 -9.62 -13.52
CA LEU A 154 26.60 -9.77 -12.60
C LEU A 154 26.35 -11.23 -12.19
N LYS A 155 27.06 -12.20 -12.80
CA LYS A 155 26.90 -13.65 -12.56
C LYS A 155 25.45 -14.11 -12.79
N VAL A 156 24.86 -13.66 -13.87
CA VAL A 156 23.51 -14.04 -14.32
C VAL A 156 23.50 -14.35 -15.82
N SER A 157 22.40 -14.79 -16.36
CA SER A 157 22.28 -15.02 -17.82
C SER A 157 22.08 -13.70 -18.59
N ARG A 158 22.40 -13.72 -19.90
CA ARG A 158 22.10 -12.59 -20.80
C ARG A 158 20.62 -12.22 -20.79
N LYS A 159 19.76 -13.23 -20.78
CA LYS A 159 18.31 -13.04 -20.69
C LYS A 159 17.93 -12.34 -19.39
N THR A 160 18.55 -12.66 -18.29
CA THR A 160 18.28 -12.04 -16.98
C THR A 160 18.67 -10.55 -17.00
N VAL A 161 19.81 -10.17 -17.57
CA VAL A 161 20.18 -8.75 -17.73
C VAL A 161 19.16 -8.01 -18.59
N TYR A 162 18.76 -8.61 -19.70
CA TYR A 162 17.73 -8.04 -20.57
C TYR A 162 16.40 -7.86 -19.84
N ASP A 163 16.00 -8.85 -19.02
CA ASP A 163 14.76 -8.78 -18.23
C ASP A 163 14.85 -7.70 -17.13
N TYR A 164 16.02 -7.48 -16.54
CA TYR A 164 16.25 -6.35 -15.62
C TYR A 164 16.10 -5.00 -16.31
N GLU A 165 16.72 -4.83 -17.48
CA GLU A 165 16.71 -3.57 -18.24
C GLU A 165 15.29 -3.16 -18.67
N ARG A 166 14.42 -4.11 -18.96
CA ARG A 166 13.03 -3.82 -19.31
C ARG A 166 12.04 -3.88 -18.13
N GLY A 167 12.54 -4.08 -16.90
CA GLY A 167 11.71 -4.11 -15.70
C GLY A 167 10.82 -5.36 -15.57
N ALA A 168 11.07 -6.41 -16.34
CA ALA A 168 10.27 -7.65 -16.28
C ALA A 168 10.55 -8.47 -15.03
N VAL A 169 11.76 -8.39 -14.50
CA VAL A 169 12.22 -9.09 -13.30
C VAL A 169 13.04 -8.12 -12.44
N LYS A 170 12.97 -8.29 -11.14
CA LYS A 170 13.78 -7.53 -10.18
C LYS A 170 14.85 -8.42 -9.57
N PRO A 171 16.07 -7.91 -9.38
CA PRO A 171 17.17 -8.68 -8.85
C PRO A 171 17.00 -9.02 -7.38
N THR A 172 17.48 -10.19 -6.99
CA THR A 172 17.72 -10.52 -5.58
C THR A 172 18.74 -9.56 -4.99
N ILE A 173 18.85 -9.50 -3.66
CA ILE A 173 19.80 -8.60 -2.97
C ILE A 173 21.23 -8.86 -3.43
N ASP A 174 21.65 -10.11 -3.54
CA ASP A 174 23.02 -10.44 -3.97
C ASP A 174 23.34 -9.93 -5.38
N VAL A 175 22.42 -10.08 -6.32
CA VAL A 175 22.60 -9.58 -7.68
C VAL A 175 22.54 -8.05 -7.70
N ALA A 176 21.62 -7.46 -6.94
CA ALA A 176 21.50 -6.00 -6.83
C ALA A 176 22.76 -5.36 -6.25
N GLU A 177 23.40 -5.98 -5.27
CA GLU A 177 24.71 -5.52 -4.77
C GLU A 177 25.76 -5.51 -5.88
N ARG A 178 25.81 -6.53 -6.72
CA ARG A 178 26.74 -6.57 -7.87
C ARG A 178 26.37 -5.48 -8.91
N ILE A 179 25.08 -5.25 -9.14
CA ILE A 179 24.62 -4.17 -10.04
C ILE A 179 25.07 -2.81 -9.51
N ILE A 180 24.84 -2.53 -8.24
CA ILE A 180 25.22 -1.27 -7.57
C ILE A 180 26.73 -1.07 -7.60
N LYS A 181 27.48 -2.12 -7.28
CA LYS A 181 28.95 -2.07 -7.31
C LYS A 181 29.51 -1.78 -8.71
N GLU A 182 28.89 -2.34 -9.74
CA GLU A 182 29.36 -2.18 -11.13
C GLU A 182 28.87 -0.89 -11.78
N PHE A 183 27.63 -0.46 -11.50
CA PHE A 183 26.97 0.63 -12.23
C PHE A 183 26.63 1.86 -11.39
N GLY A 184 26.72 1.78 -10.07
CA GLY A 184 26.44 2.87 -9.14
C GLY A 184 25.10 2.73 -8.38
N GLU A 185 25.01 3.43 -7.26
CA GLU A 185 23.85 3.37 -6.35
C GLU A 185 22.57 3.95 -6.98
N GLU A 186 22.71 4.87 -7.91
CA GLU A 186 21.60 5.53 -8.60
C GLU A 186 20.71 4.55 -9.40
N VAL A 187 21.19 3.34 -9.65
CA VAL A 187 20.38 2.27 -10.30
C VAL A 187 19.29 1.74 -9.37
N ALA A 188 19.49 1.80 -8.06
CA ALA A 188 18.44 1.45 -7.11
C ALA A 188 17.33 2.51 -7.14
N LYS A 189 16.11 2.07 -7.44
CA LYS A 189 14.95 2.96 -7.59
C LYS A 189 14.10 2.96 -6.33
N PRO A 190 13.90 4.11 -5.66
CA PRO A 190 13.02 4.19 -4.51
C PRO A 190 11.58 3.79 -4.86
N ILE A 191 10.93 3.11 -3.92
CA ILE A 191 9.53 2.71 -4.02
C ILE A 191 8.70 3.82 -3.38
N ASP A 192 8.07 4.66 -4.19
CA ASP A 192 7.20 5.73 -3.70
C ASP A 192 5.91 5.16 -3.11
N ILE A 193 5.76 5.28 -1.80
CA ILE A 193 4.59 4.75 -1.08
C ILE A 193 3.28 5.40 -1.49
N PHE A 194 3.32 6.61 -2.07
CA PHE A 194 2.14 7.33 -2.55
C PHE A 194 1.75 6.99 -3.98
N ASN A 195 2.63 6.33 -4.74
CA ASN A 195 2.37 5.97 -6.12
C ASN A 195 1.54 4.68 -6.22
N SER A 196 0.24 4.82 -6.46
CA SER A 196 -0.67 3.67 -6.63
C SER A 196 -0.41 2.83 -7.88
N GLN A 197 0.42 3.32 -8.80
CA GLN A 197 0.82 2.62 -10.02
C GLN A 197 2.20 1.96 -9.90
N ASP A 198 2.88 2.07 -8.78
CA ASP A 198 4.14 1.39 -8.54
C ASP A 198 3.95 -0.13 -8.67
N ASP A 199 4.76 -0.78 -9.50
CA ASP A 199 4.64 -2.21 -9.81
C ASP A 199 4.93 -3.14 -8.62
N VAL A 200 5.68 -2.64 -7.62
CA VAL A 200 5.91 -3.35 -6.35
C VAL A 200 4.68 -3.28 -5.45
N LEU A 201 3.99 -2.14 -5.43
CA LEU A 201 2.88 -1.86 -4.52
C LEU A 201 1.51 -2.17 -5.10
N THR A 202 1.39 -2.24 -6.42
CA THR A 202 0.12 -2.51 -7.10
C THR A 202 -0.39 -3.91 -6.77
N THR A 203 -1.58 -3.98 -6.18
CA THR A 203 -2.28 -5.23 -5.92
C THR A 203 -3.25 -5.51 -7.05
N ARG A 204 -3.07 -6.62 -7.74
CA ARG A 204 -4.05 -7.10 -8.74
C ARG A 204 -5.22 -7.71 -7.99
N VAL A 205 -6.37 -7.08 -8.09
CA VAL A 205 -7.64 -7.63 -7.59
C VAL A 205 -8.46 -8.08 -8.79
N SER A 206 -8.74 -9.36 -8.86
CA SER A 206 -9.51 -9.96 -9.96
C SER A 206 -10.97 -9.51 -9.97
N ASN A 207 -11.52 -9.19 -8.79
CA ASN A 207 -12.89 -8.70 -8.62
C ASN A 207 -12.89 -7.50 -7.69
N LEU A 208 -13.26 -6.33 -8.21
CA LEU A 208 -13.45 -5.10 -7.44
C LEU A 208 -14.81 -5.10 -6.71
N GLU A 209 -15.68 -6.02 -7.06
CA GLU A 209 -16.97 -6.20 -6.40
C GLU A 209 -16.74 -6.93 -5.07
N GLY A 210 -17.05 -6.25 -3.97
CA GLY A 210 -16.98 -6.82 -2.64
C GLY A 210 -18.12 -7.79 -2.34
N SER A 211 -18.42 -7.95 -1.07
CA SER A 211 -19.59 -8.71 -0.64
C SER A 211 -20.88 -8.12 -1.24
N PRO A 212 -21.93 -8.93 -1.42
CA PRO A 212 -23.24 -8.42 -1.82
C PRO A 212 -23.71 -7.28 -0.93
N ALA A 213 -24.46 -6.35 -1.48
CA ALA A 213 -25.05 -5.25 -0.73
C ALA A 213 -25.87 -5.77 0.44
N ASP A 214 -25.60 -5.23 1.63
CA ASP A 214 -26.24 -5.72 2.86
C ASP A 214 -27.67 -5.14 3.04
N SER A 215 -28.02 -4.11 2.29
CA SER A 215 -29.35 -3.50 2.33
C SER A 215 -29.91 -3.22 0.92
N SER A 216 -31.23 -3.09 0.83
CA SER A 216 -31.89 -2.73 -0.44
C SER A 216 -31.44 -1.36 -0.96
N LEU A 217 -31.16 -0.41 -0.06
CA LEU A 217 -30.65 0.92 -0.41
C LEU A 217 -29.24 0.85 -0.99
N GLU A 218 -28.37 0.10 -0.35
CA GLU A 218 -27.02 -0.17 -0.88
C GLU A 218 -27.09 -0.83 -2.25
N GLY A 219 -27.93 -1.84 -2.41
CA GLY A 219 -28.14 -2.52 -3.67
C GLY A 219 -28.56 -1.56 -4.78
N MET A 220 -29.49 -0.66 -4.52
CA MET A 220 -29.92 0.36 -5.47
C MET A 220 -28.82 1.34 -5.86
N ILE A 221 -28.00 1.77 -4.90
CA ILE A 221 -26.87 2.68 -5.15
C ILE A 221 -25.79 1.96 -5.99
N VAL A 222 -25.44 0.72 -5.62
CA VAL A 222 -24.48 -0.10 -6.35
C VAL A 222 -24.90 -0.31 -7.79
N GLU A 223 -26.15 -0.67 -8.04
CA GLU A 223 -26.69 -0.84 -9.41
C GLU A 223 -26.60 0.45 -10.23
N ARG A 224 -26.93 1.60 -9.65
CA ARG A 224 -26.80 2.89 -10.34
C ARG A 224 -25.36 3.25 -10.65
N LEU A 225 -24.44 3.03 -9.72
CA LEU A 225 -23.02 3.27 -9.93
C LEU A 225 -22.47 2.35 -11.03
N ARG A 226 -22.83 1.07 -10.99
CA ARG A 226 -22.44 0.08 -12.02
C ARG A 226 -22.93 0.48 -13.41
N ALA A 227 -24.22 0.82 -13.53
CA ALA A 227 -24.82 1.26 -14.78
C ALA A 227 -24.16 2.52 -15.34
N SER A 228 -23.61 3.38 -14.47
CA SER A 228 -22.86 4.59 -14.83
C SER A 228 -21.36 4.36 -15.06
N GLY A 229 -20.87 3.12 -15.02
CA GLY A 229 -19.48 2.75 -15.27
C GLY A 229 -18.52 3.02 -14.11
N TRP A 230 -19.03 3.10 -12.87
CA TRP A 230 -18.19 3.23 -11.69
C TRP A 230 -17.62 1.89 -11.25
N LYS A 231 -16.36 1.90 -10.82
CA LYS A 231 -15.73 0.80 -10.07
C LYS A 231 -16.02 0.99 -8.60
N PHE A 232 -16.43 -0.06 -7.91
CA PHE A 232 -16.79 0.02 -6.50
C PHE A 232 -16.46 -1.25 -5.73
N THR A 233 -16.49 -1.14 -4.40
CA THR A 233 -16.44 -2.27 -3.48
C THR A 233 -17.23 -1.97 -2.22
N HIS A 234 -17.66 -3.02 -1.55
CA HIS A 234 -18.24 -2.96 -0.22
C HIS A 234 -17.19 -3.28 0.82
N ALA A 235 -17.19 -2.56 1.93
CA ALA A 235 -16.28 -2.80 3.04
C ALA A 235 -17.08 -2.97 4.33
N LYS A 236 -17.16 -4.20 4.82
CA LYS A 236 -17.93 -4.51 6.03
C LYS A 236 -17.33 -3.97 7.32
N ARG A 237 -16.00 -3.82 7.35
CA ARG A 237 -15.24 -3.47 8.56
C ARG A 237 -14.56 -2.11 8.48
N ALA A 238 -14.62 -1.47 7.34
CA ALA A 238 -14.14 -0.11 7.17
C ALA A 238 -15.22 0.90 7.60
N PRO A 239 -14.87 2.15 7.88
CA PRO A 239 -15.84 3.19 8.22
C PRO A 239 -16.60 3.71 7.00
N LEU A 240 -16.69 2.92 5.94
CA LEU A 240 -17.41 3.20 4.73
C LEU A 240 -18.20 1.96 4.30
N ASP A 241 -19.31 2.17 3.67
CA ASP A 241 -20.13 1.11 3.14
C ASP A 241 -19.81 0.84 1.66
N ILE A 242 -19.52 1.89 0.91
CA ILE A 242 -19.17 1.79 -0.51
C ILE A 242 -18.00 2.73 -0.84
N ALA A 243 -16.98 2.20 -1.51
CA ALA A 243 -15.95 2.99 -2.17
C ALA A 243 -16.11 2.88 -3.68
N ALA A 244 -16.15 4.00 -4.39
CA ALA A 244 -16.34 4.02 -5.82
C ALA A 244 -15.38 5.00 -6.51
N SER A 245 -14.95 4.68 -7.74
CA SER A 245 -14.09 5.54 -8.54
C SER A 245 -14.46 5.51 -10.01
N LYS A 246 -14.35 6.65 -10.68
CA LYS A 246 -14.54 6.80 -12.12
C LYS A 246 -13.79 8.02 -12.62
N ASN A 247 -13.00 7.87 -13.71
CA ASN A 247 -12.28 8.98 -14.35
C ASN A 247 -11.49 9.86 -13.38
N ASN A 248 -10.75 9.26 -12.47
CA ASN A 248 -10.01 9.92 -11.37
C ASN A 248 -10.89 10.63 -10.31
N VAL A 249 -12.20 10.53 -10.41
CA VAL A 249 -13.11 10.95 -9.35
C VAL A 249 -13.30 9.78 -8.39
N LYS A 250 -13.10 10.04 -7.10
CA LYS A 250 -13.24 9.05 -6.03
C LYS A 250 -14.37 9.47 -5.11
N VAL A 251 -15.28 8.55 -4.81
CA VAL A 251 -16.43 8.78 -3.94
C VAL A 251 -16.46 7.73 -2.86
N LEU A 252 -16.56 8.16 -1.62
CA LEU A 252 -16.77 7.30 -0.48
C LEU A 252 -18.17 7.59 0.08
N LEU A 253 -19.00 6.56 0.11
CA LEU A 253 -20.38 6.66 0.49
C LEU A 253 -20.61 5.95 1.82
N THR A 254 -21.21 6.65 2.77
CA THR A 254 -21.76 6.06 3.98
C THR A 254 -23.27 6.00 3.87
N ILE A 255 -23.82 4.81 4.07
CA ILE A 255 -25.26 4.62 4.12
C ILE A 255 -25.67 4.57 5.59
N PRO A 256 -26.52 5.51 6.05
CA PRO A 256 -26.92 5.55 7.45
C PRO A 256 -27.73 4.30 7.81
N HIS A 257 -27.33 3.61 8.87
CA HIS A 257 -28.17 2.56 9.46
C HIS A 257 -29.17 3.17 10.46
N PRO A 258 -30.39 2.67 10.53
CA PRO A 258 -31.41 3.23 11.40
C PRO A 258 -31.05 3.34 12.88
N ASN A 259 -30.10 2.53 13.34
CA ASN A 259 -29.68 2.43 14.74
C ASN A 259 -28.39 3.18 15.05
N GLU A 260 -27.77 3.88 14.10
CA GLU A 260 -26.56 4.66 14.36
C GLU A 260 -26.88 6.03 14.98
N ALA A 261 -26.19 6.38 16.05
CA ALA A 261 -26.33 7.70 16.64
C ALA A 261 -25.91 8.80 15.65
N ARG A 262 -26.69 9.87 15.51
CA ARG A 262 -26.44 10.98 14.54
C ARG A 262 -25.01 11.49 14.56
N LYS A 263 -24.39 11.59 15.75
CA LYS A 263 -23.01 12.07 15.91
C LYS A 263 -21.97 11.13 15.27
N LEU A 264 -22.17 9.82 15.35
CA LEU A 264 -21.30 8.81 14.72
C LEU A 264 -21.42 8.87 13.19
N VAL A 265 -22.64 9.03 12.69
CA VAL A 265 -22.91 9.17 11.25
C VAL A 265 -22.25 10.42 10.69
N THR A 266 -22.34 11.57 11.38
CA THR A 266 -21.71 12.82 10.95
C THR A 266 -20.19 12.68 10.88
N ASN A 267 -19.56 12.18 11.92
CA ASN A 267 -18.09 11.99 11.95
C ASN A 267 -17.64 11.02 10.85
N ARG A 268 -18.38 9.96 10.61
CA ARG A 268 -18.13 8.98 9.58
C ARG A 268 -18.20 9.59 8.18
N ALA A 269 -19.26 10.36 7.92
CA ALA A 269 -19.43 11.07 6.65
C ALA A 269 -18.33 12.11 6.40
N GLU A 270 -17.96 12.90 7.41
CA GLU A 270 -16.88 13.88 7.30
C GLU A 270 -15.54 13.22 6.98
N ASN A 271 -15.19 12.14 7.68
CA ASN A 271 -13.97 11.38 7.42
C ASN A 271 -13.93 10.81 6.01
N MET A 272 -15.06 10.31 5.51
CA MET A 272 -15.15 9.81 4.15
C MET A 272 -14.97 10.89 3.09
N VAL A 273 -15.57 12.06 3.29
CA VAL A 273 -15.39 13.20 2.36
C VAL A 273 -13.92 13.63 2.32
N ARG A 274 -13.25 13.65 3.46
CA ARG A 274 -11.81 13.96 3.52
C ARG A 274 -10.98 12.89 2.81
N LEU A 275 -11.26 11.62 3.05
CA LEU A 275 -10.56 10.51 2.39
C LEU A 275 -10.76 10.54 0.87
N ALA A 276 -11.95 10.87 0.39
CA ALA A 276 -12.24 11.01 -1.03
C ALA A 276 -11.50 12.18 -1.69
N LYS A 277 -11.23 13.25 -0.95
CA LYS A 277 -10.46 14.41 -1.42
C LYS A 277 -8.95 14.21 -1.32
N ALA A 278 -8.50 13.20 -0.58
CA ALA A 278 -7.11 12.82 -0.45
C ALA A 278 -6.62 12.06 -1.67
#